data_c29972ab2319cbefe203f62e6de179e7
#
_entry.id   c29972ab2319cbefe203f62e6de179e7
#
_cell.length_a   1.000
_cell.length_b   1.000
_cell.length_c   1.000
_cell.angle_alpha   90.00
_cell.angle_beta   90.00
_cell.angle_gamma   90.00
#
_symmetry.space_group_name_H-M   'P 1'
#
loop_
_entity.id
_entity.type
_entity.pdbx_description
1 polymer ?
#
loop_
_entity_poly.entity_id
_entity_poly.type
_entity_poly.pdbx_seq_one_letter_code
_entity_poly.pdbx_strand_id
1 'polypeptide(L)'
;MQSFGRRSFLAGAAALGLARSARAASSMGTARGPVQASWPSLVDNYRYPDWFRDAKLGLWSHWGPQSVPQQGDWYGRFMYMQGHPMYEHHLKTYGHPSVAGMKDIQHLWTADKWDPDALIARYQKAGAKYFMALACHHDNLDCYDSRYHAWNSLRVGPKKDVVGIWEKAARKAGLKFGVSNHAAHAWHWYQPAYGYDPTGPKKGERYDAFRLRKADGVGQWWEGLDPQELYTGGHAVLPDGIDSIEAMNQWHDANNGQWIETGPKEDPAYVTRWLLRQTDLVEKYRPDLVYMDDHELPFGPVGLEAAADYYNRSIQWHGKIDVVLTGKQLKPYARFGMVQDVERGFTDHLWDEPWQTDTCIGDWFYNVARLNDKSYKSAEEVIQRLADVVSKNGNLLLSIPQPGDGSIDSEEEKILDGMTGWMAHGGEAIFGSRPWRIYGEGPTELIAGMQNEEKAKPFTAQDIRFTTNKGALYALFLGRPAGSTTIRSLARGRIEGQISQVTLLGGGPLAFRQDGAGLHVDMPRNNSFVPAIRIDGRGLV
;
A
#
# COMPACT_ATOMS: atom_id res chain seq x y z
N MET A 1 44.07 17.75 37.93
CA MET A 1 42.99 18.61 37.38
C MET A 1 42.59 17.99 36.05
N GLN A 2 41.56 17.16 36.05
CA GLN A 2 41.02 16.55 34.82
C GLN A 2 39.83 17.39 34.36
N SER A 3 39.91 17.86 33.11
CA SER A 3 38.87 18.63 32.47
C SER A 3 37.70 17.72 32.07
N PHE A 4 36.55 17.87 32.73
CA PHE A 4 35.30 17.27 32.32
C PHE A 4 34.79 17.98 31.08
N GLY A 5 34.75 17.26 29.94
CA GLY A 5 34.40 17.80 28.67
C GLY A 5 32.90 18.06 28.48
N ARG A 6 32.55 19.17 27.82
CA ARG A 6 31.20 19.62 27.46
C ARG A 6 30.35 18.58 26.69
N ARG A 7 30.90 17.47 26.25
CA ARG A 7 30.18 16.42 25.51
C ARG A 7 29.24 15.57 26.39
N SER A 8 29.50 15.46 27.68
CA SER A 8 28.67 14.67 28.60
C SER A 8 27.36 15.36 29.00
N PHE A 9 27.29 16.71 28.88
CA PHE A 9 26.08 17.47 29.25
C PHE A 9 25.02 17.47 28.14
N LEU A 10 25.44 17.38 26.87
CA LEU A 10 24.52 17.33 25.72
C LEU A 10 23.84 15.95 25.57
N ALA A 11 24.56 14.87 25.91
CA ALA A 11 23.98 13.53 25.92
C ALA A 11 22.91 13.34 27.02
N GLY A 12 23.10 13.97 28.17
CA GLY A 12 22.13 13.92 29.28
C GLY A 12 20.85 14.70 29.00
N ALA A 13 20.92 15.84 28.31
CA ALA A 13 19.75 16.64 27.96
C ALA A 13 18.91 16.00 26.86
N ALA A 14 19.53 15.34 25.87
CA ALA A 14 18.83 14.59 24.83
C ALA A 14 18.14 13.33 25.41
N ALA A 15 18.81 12.61 26.31
CA ALA A 15 18.23 11.44 26.98
C ALA A 15 17.06 11.80 27.90
N LEU A 16 17.12 12.96 28.59
CA LEU A 16 16.02 13.46 29.42
C LEU A 16 14.84 13.97 28.59
N GLY A 17 15.08 14.54 27.43
CA GLY A 17 14.02 14.93 26.48
C GLY A 17 13.29 13.73 25.89
N LEU A 18 14.03 12.71 25.48
CA LEU A 18 13.49 11.43 24.98
C LEU A 18 12.76 10.64 26.07
N ALA A 19 13.29 10.61 27.29
CA ALA A 19 12.64 9.98 28.44
C ALA A 19 11.35 10.71 28.87
N ARG A 20 11.26 12.04 28.70
CA ARG A 20 10.02 12.79 28.93
C ARG A 20 8.99 12.55 27.83
N SER A 21 9.40 12.46 26.56
CA SER A 21 8.51 12.11 25.44
C SER A 21 7.96 10.69 25.57
N ALA A 22 8.81 9.73 25.89
CA ALA A 22 8.39 8.35 26.14
C ALA A 22 7.49 8.21 27.38
N ARG A 23 7.71 9.02 28.42
CA ARG A 23 6.88 9.03 29.61
C ARG A 23 5.52 9.74 29.38
N ALA A 24 5.47 10.75 28.53
CA ALA A 24 4.22 11.39 28.09
C ALA A 24 3.39 10.44 27.23
N ALA A 25 4.02 9.70 26.31
CA ALA A 25 3.34 8.72 25.45
C ALA A 25 2.79 7.53 26.27
N SER A 26 3.51 7.04 27.28
CA SER A 26 2.99 6.00 28.19
C SER A 26 1.77 6.46 29.02
N SER A 27 1.52 7.76 29.12
CA SER A 27 0.29 8.34 29.68
C SER A 27 -0.85 8.47 28.65
N MET A 28 -0.57 8.26 27.34
CA MET A 28 -1.50 8.47 26.23
C MET A 28 -2.25 7.19 25.79
N GLY A 29 -2.29 6.14 26.60
CA GLY A 29 -3.13 4.97 26.33
C GLY A 29 -2.48 3.89 25.45
N THR A 30 -1.15 3.92 25.24
CA THR A 30 -0.44 2.83 24.58
C THR A 30 -0.47 1.55 25.39
N ALA A 31 -0.62 0.40 24.71
CA ALA A 31 -0.74 -0.90 25.33
C ALA A 31 0.59 -1.34 25.97
N ARG A 32 0.52 -1.70 27.24
CA ARG A 32 1.67 -2.29 27.94
C ARG A 32 1.78 -3.77 27.62
N GLY A 33 3.02 -4.26 27.48
CA GLY A 33 3.29 -5.66 27.20
C GLY A 33 4.79 -5.95 27.09
N PRO A 34 5.16 -7.15 26.65
CA PRO A 34 6.57 -7.54 26.53
C PRO A 34 7.33 -6.80 25.43
N VAL A 35 6.64 -6.31 24.41
CA VAL A 35 7.27 -5.63 23.27
C VAL A 35 7.58 -4.19 23.66
N GLN A 36 8.84 -3.81 23.54
CA GLN A 36 9.33 -2.46 23.82
C GLN A 36 9.53 -1.68 22.51
N ALA A 37 9.50 -0.35 22.56
CA ALA A 37 9.70 0.56 21.44
C ALA A 37 11.17 0.59 20.98
N SER A 38 11.67 -0.53 20.49
CA SER A 38 13.04 -0.68 19.99
C SER A 38 13.13 -1.78 18.94
N TRP A 39 13.97 -1.61 17.94
CA TRP A 39 14.20 -2.64 16.91
C TRP A 39 14.59 -4.00 17.49
N PRO A 40 15.53 -4.11 18.45
CA PRO A 40 15.82 -5.41 19.06
C PRO A 40 14.57 -6.09 19.62
N SER A 41 13.73 -5.36 20.36
CA SER A 41 12.52 -5.94 20.94
C SER A 41 11.49 -6.35 19.90
N LEU A 42 11.30 -5.58 18.80
CA LEU A 42 10.43 -5.98 17.71
C LEU A 42 10.93 -7.28 17.07
N VAL A 43 12.22 -7.36 16.75
CA VAL A 43 12.86 -8.53 16.13
C VAL A 43 12.78 -9.78 17.01
N ASP A 44 13.02 -9.63 18.30
CA ASP A 44 13.00 -10.76 19.24
C ASP A 44 11.59 -11.35 19.43
N ASN A 45 10.55 -10.51 19.36
CA ASN A 45 9.17 -10.91 19.65
C ASN A 45 8.34 -11.22 18.41
N TYR A 46 8.61 -10.61 17.24
CA TYR A 46 7.81 -10.80 16.04
C TYR A 46 8.10 -12.14 15.37
N ARG A 47 7.04 -12.76 14.91
CA ARG A 47 7.08 -13.90 13.99
C ARG A 47 5.98 -13.71 12.95
N TYR A 48 6.28 -13.95 11.68
CA TYR A 48 5.31 -13.81 10.60
C TYR A 48 4.11 -14.73 10.83
N PRO A 49 2.88 -14.20 10.92
CA PRO A 49 1.69 -15.02 11.10
C PRO A 49 1.49 -16.00 9.94
N ASP A 50 1.08 -17.23 10.25
CA ASP A 50 0.81 -18.24 9.22
C ASP A 50 -0.28 -17.80 8.25
N TRP A 51 -1.31 -17.10 8.75
CA TRP A 51 -2.36 -16.59 7.88
C TRP A 51 -1.83 -15.67 6.78
N PHE A 52 -0.82 -14.84 7.07
CA PHE A 52 -0.22 -13.93 6.07
C PHE A 52 0.60 -14.71 5.04
N ARG A 53 1.39 -15.70 5.52
CA ARG A 53 2.17 -16.58 4.64
C ARG A 53 1.29 -17.43 3.72
N ASP A 54 0.05 -17.73 4.12
CA ASP A 54 -0.91 -18.53 3.36
C ASP A 54 -1.80 -17.68 2.44
N ALA A 55 -2.03 -16.43 2.78
CA ALA A 55 -2.95 -15.53 2.10
C ALA A 55 -2.57 -15.20 0.66
N LYS A 56 -1.31 -14.86 0.40
CA LYS A 56 -0.70 -14.56 -0.91
C LYS A 56 -1.28 -13.37 -1.68
N LEU A 57 -2.59 -13.10 -1.57
CA LEU A 57 -3.27 -12.02 -2.27
C LEU A 57 -4.16 -11.23 -1.32
N GLY A 58 -3.91 -9.93 -1.22
CA GLY A 58 -4.81 -8.95 -0.67
C GLY A 58 -5.34 -8.02 -1.75
N LEU A 59 -6.56 -7.53 -1.57
CA LEU A 59 -7.08 -6.42 -2.38
C LEU A 59 -7.21 -5.17 -1.52
N TRP A 60 -6.98 -4.04 -2.16
CA TRP A 60 -6.93 -2.74 -1.51
C TRP A 60 -7.93 -1.78 -2.17
N SER A 61 -8.71 -1.10 -1.37
CA SER A 61 -9.43 0.09 -1.79
C SER A 61 -8.63 1.32 -1.35
N HIS A 62 -7.72 1.78 -2.21
CA HIS A 62 -6.99 3.03 -2.03
C HIS A 62 -7.91 4.19 -2.43
N TRP A 63 -8.94 4.43 -1.60
CA TRP A 63 -10.09 5.25 -1.93
C TRP A 63 -10.38 6.28 -0.85
N GLY A 64 -10.55 7.51 -1.29
CA GLY A 64 -10.79 8.66 -0.46
C GLY A 64 -11.16 9.88 -1.30
N PRO A 65 -11.14 11.09 -0.74
CA PRO A 65 -11.61 12.29 -1.43
C PRO A 65 -10.78 12.67 -2.68
N GLN A 66 -9.54 12.24 -2.80
CA GLN A 66 -8.75 12.46 -4.01
C GLN A 66 -9.32 11.73 -5.24
N SER A 67 -10.22 10.76 -5.04
CA SER A 67 -10.94 10.10 -6.15
C SER A 67 -12.06 10.97 -6.76
N VAL A 68 -12.49 12.03 -6.09
CA VAL A 68 -13.59 12.89 -6.55
C VAL A 68 -13.31 13.55 -7.89
N PRO A 69 -12.14 14.14 -8.13
CA PRO A 69 -11.81 14.76 -9.42
C PRO A 69 -11.54 13.78 -10.55
N GLN A 70 -11.32 12.50 -10.26
CA GLN A 70 -11.02 11.44 -11.23
C GLN A 70 -9.76 11.72 -12.08
N GLN A 71 -8.75 12.31 -11.49
CA GLN A 71 -7.51 12.73 -12.17
C GLN A 71 -6.28 11.93 -11.71
N GLY A 72 -6.45 10.86 -10.91
CA GLY A 72 -5.36 10.05 -10.41
C GLY A 72 -4.68 10.66 -9.18
N ASP A 73 -3.38 10.38 -9.06
CA ASP A 73 -2.64 10.54 -7.82
C ASP A 73 -2.24 11.98 -7.52
N TRP A 74 -2.26 12.34 -6.21
CA TRP A 74 -1.76 13.60 -5.70
C TRP A 74 -2.53 14.85 -6.13
N TYR A 75 -3.78 14.69 -6.53
CA TYR A 75 -4.62 15.80 -6.98
C TYR A 75 -4.63 16.96 -5.98
N GLY A 76 -4.85 16.69 -4.69
CA GLY A 76 -4.92 17.72 -3.66
C GLY A 76 -3.63 18.53 -3.45
N ARG A 77 -2.50 18.06 -4.01
CA ARG A 77 -1.24 18.81 -4.06
C ARG A 77 -1.12 19.61 -5.36
N PHE A 78 -1.29 18.93 -6.49
CA PHE A 78 -1.04 19.53 -7.80
C PHE A 78 -2.11 20.51 -8.26
N MET A 79 -3.32 20.47 -7.67
CA MET A 79 -4.34 21.49 -7.90
C MET A 79 -3.93 22.89 -7.46
N TYR A 80 -2.88 23.04 -6.66
CA TYR A 80 -2.31 24.30 -6.19
C TYR A 80 -1.06 24.73 -6.96
N MET A 81 -0.72 24.07 -8.05
CA MET A 81 0.48 24.37 -8.85
C MET A 81 0.09 24.87 -10.23
N GLN A 82 0.02 26.19 -10.42
CA GLN A 82 -0.31 26.81 -11.71
C GLN A 82 0.55 26.22 -12.84
N GLY A 83 -0.08 25.87 -13.98
CA GLY A 83 0.56 25.21 -15.12
C GLY A 83 0.59 23.70 -15.05
N HIS A 84 0.24 23.08 -13.92
CA HIS A 84 0.06 21.62 -13.84
C HIS A 84 -1.31 21.23 -14.42
N PRO A 85 -1.45 20.09 -15.14
CA PRO A 85 -2.74 19.66 -15.72
C PRO A 85 -3.88 19.58 -14.69
N MET A 86 -3.59 19.16 -13.46
CA MET A 86 -4.58 19.10 -12.38
C MET A 86 -5.02 20.48 -11.87
N TYR A 87 -4.15 21.49 -11.92
CA TYR A 87 -4.52 22.86 -11.65
C TYR A 87 -5.49 23.38 -12.73
N GLU A 88 -5.18 23.15 -14.01
CA GLU A 88 -6.04 23.58 -15.12
C GLU A 88 -7.41 22.88 -15.08
N HIS A 89 -7.42 21.57 -14.77
CA HIS A 89 -8.66 20.83 -14.52
C HIS A 89 -9.45 21.43 -13.36
N HIS A 90 -8.77 21.74 -12.25
CA HIS A 90 -9.39 22.30 -11.05
C HIS A 90 -10.01 23.67 -11.33
N LEU A 91 -9.24 24.58 -11.94
CA LEU A 91 -9.69 25.91 -12.32
C LEU A 91 -10.94 25.86 -13.19
N LYS A 92 -10.99 24.95 -14.17
CA LYS A 92 -12.11 24.77 -15.09
C LYS A 92 -13.35 24.18 -14.42
N THR A 93 -13.17 23.24 -13.50
CA THR A 93 -14.26 22.39 -12.96
C THR A 93 -14.82 22.95 -11.65
N TYR A 94 -13.96 23.42 -10.76
CA TYR A 94 -14.30 23.81 -9.41
C TYR A 94 -14.06 25.29 -9.12
N GLY A 95 -13.27 25.96 -9.94
CA GLY A 95 -12.87 27.35 -9.76
C GLY A 95 -11.45 27.50 -9.22
N HIS A 96 -11.07 28.74 -8.92
CA HIS A 96 -9.71 29.04 -8.49
C HIS A 96 -9.45 28.52 -7.06
N PRO A 97 -8.23 27.97 -6.76
CA PRO A 97 -7.91 27.42 -5.43
C PRO A 97 -7.95 28.43 -4.27
N SER A 98 -8.02 29.72 -4.53
CA SER A 98 -8.29 30.72 -3.47
C SER A 98 -9.74 30.69 -2.97
N VAL A 99 -10.65 30.08 -3.71
CA VAL A 99 -12.10 30.02 -3.40
C VAL A 99 -12.54 28.59 -3.14
N ALA A 100 -12.20 27.67 -4.03
CA ALA A 100 -12.50 26.25 -3.93
C ALA A 100 -11.20 25.48 -3.74
N GLY A 101 -10.87 25.10 -2.50
CA GLY A 101 -9.66 24.35 -2.18
C GLY A 101 -9.91 22.88 -1.97
N MET A 102 -8.87 22.14 -1.53
CA MET A 102 -9.00 20.69 -1.32
C MET A 102 -10.04 20.34 -0.24
N LYS A 103 -10.27 21.21 0.76
CA LYS A 103 -11.35 21.02 1.73
C LYS A 103 -12.72 20.88 1.05
N ASP A 104 -12.95 21.63 -0.04
CA ASP A 104 -14.21 21.59 -0.78
C ASP A 104 -14.31 20.32 -1.62
N ILE A 105 -13.21 19.84 -2.17
CA ILE A 105 -13.15 18.53 -2.83
C ILE A 105 -13.45 17.41 -1.83
N GLN A 106 -12.90 17.47 -0.61
CA GLN A 106 -13.22 16.51 0.45
C GLN A 106 -14.71 16.52 0.82
N HIS A 107 -15.33 17.70 0.82
CA HIS A 107 -16.76 17.85 1.05
C HIS A 107 -17.63 17.21 -0.04
N LEU A 108 -17.15 17.20 -1.29
CA LEU A 108 -17.84 16.60 -2.44
C LEU A 108 -17.72 15.07 -2.49
N TRP A 109 -16.95 14.45 -1.62
CA TRP A 109 -16.85 13.00 -1.54
C TRP A 109 -18.12 12.41 -0.92
N THR A 110 -19.02 11.87 -1.75
CA THR A 110 -20.38 11.46 -1.30
C THR A 110 -20.50 9.98 -0.99
N ALA A 111 -19.76 9.10 -1.67
CA ALA A 111 -19.85 7.65 -1.51
C ALA A 111 -21.31 7.13 -1.62
N ASP A 112 -22.08 7.68 -2.56
CA ASP A 112 -23.52 7.43 -2.69
C ASP A 112 -23.87 6.15 -3.46
N LYS A 113 -22.92 5.61 -4.24
CA LYS A 113 -23.03 4.31 -4.92
C LYS A 113 -22.19 3.20 -4.27
N TRP A 114 -21.59 3.49 -3.14
CA TRP A 114 -20.73 2.56 -2.45
C TRP A 114 -21.50 1.43 -1.78
N ASP A 115 -21.29 0.20 -2.24
CA ASP A 115 -21.80 -1.04 -1.66
C ASP A 115 -20.63 -1.92 -1.19
N PRO A 116 -20.19 -1.79 0.06
CA PRO A 116 -19.03 -2.50 0.58
C PRO A 116 -19.23 -4.01 0.64
N ASP A 117 -20.43 -4.51 0.91
CA ASP A 117 -20.72 -5.95 0.95
C ASP A 117 -20.58 -6.57 -0.46
N ALA A 118 -21.12 -5.92 -1.47
CA ALA A 118 -21.02 -6.38 -2.86
C ALA A 118 -19.56 -6.36 -3.37
N LEU A 119 -18.83 -5.28 -3.08
CA LEU A 119 -17.43 -5.16 -3.47
C LEU A 119 -16.55 -6.19 -2.79
N ILE A 120 -16.66 -6.38 -1.49
CA ILE A 120 -15.92 -7.40 -0.73
C ILE A 120 -16.22 -8.81 -1.25
N ALA A 121 -17.49 -9.12 -1.54
CA ALA A 121 -17.86 -10.41 -2.12
C ALA A 121 -17.21 -10.63 -3.50
N ARG A 122 -17.12 -9.58 -4.32
CA ARG A 122 -16.44 -9.61 -5.61
C ARG A 122 -14.93 -9.80 -5.46
N TYR A 123 -14.31 -9.07 -4.54
CA TYR A 123 -12.89 -9.19 -4.23
C TYR A 123 -12.53 -10.59 -3.70
N GLN A 124 -13.37 -11.17 -2.85
CA GLN A 124 -13.19 -12.53 -2.37
C GLN A 124 -13.24 -13.56 -3.51
N LYS A 125 -14.18 -13.41 -4.46
CA LYS A 125 -14.24 -14.27 -5.66
C LYS A 125 -13.00 -14.12 -6.54
N ALA A 126 -12.46 -12.92 -6.66
CA ALA A 126 -11.21 -12.66 -7.38
C ALA A 126 -9.96 -13.18 -6.66
N GLY A 127 -10.12 -13.76 -5.47
CA GLY A 127 -9.07 -14.48 -4.74
C GLY A 127 -8.54 -13.79 -3.50
N ALA A 128 -9.06 -12.62 -3.11
CA ALA A 128 -8.60 -11.93 -1.90
C ALA A 128 -8.74 -12.80 -0.65
N LYS A 129 -7.69 -12.81 0.17
CA LYS A 129 -7.66 -13.42 1.51
C LYS A 129 -7.60 -12.38 2.63
N TYR A 130 -7.17 -11.18 2.28
CA TYR A 130 -7.27 -10.01 3.14
C TYR A 130 -7.70 -8.80 2.30
N PHE A 131 -8.30 -7.84 2.96
CA PHE A 131 -8.74 -6.59 2.36
C PHE A 131 -8.12 -5.42 3.13
N MET A 132 -7.64 -4.41 2.41
CA MET A 132 -7.06 -3.19 2.96
C MET A 132 -7.97 -2.01 2.67
N ALA A 133 -8.26 -1.22 3.70
CA ALA A 133 -8.94 0.08 3.58
C ALA A 133 -7.94 1.24 3.79
N LEU A 134 -8.11 2.32 3.06
CA LEU A 134 -7.38 3.56 3.31
C LEU A 134 -7.94 4.25 4.56
N ALA A 135 -7.12 4.39 5.62
CA ALA A 135 -7.53 5.09 6.83
C ALA A 135 -7.27 6.60 6.76
N CYS A 136 -6.13 6.99 6.20
CA CYS A 136 -5.79 8.38 5.93
C CYS A 136 -4.72 8.43 4.86
N HIS A 137 -4.86 9.36 3.89
CA HIS A 137 -3.82 9.65 2.91
C HIS A 137 -3.10 10.97 3.25
N HIS A 138 -2.23 11.41 2.36
CA HIS A 138 -1.48 12.68 2.49
C HIS A 138 -2.41 13.91 2.52
N ASP A 139 -3.64 13.78 2.03
CA ASP A 139 -4.69 14.81 2.09
C ASP A 139 -5.26 15.06 3.49
N ASN A 140 -4.76 14.32 4.48
CA ASN A 140 -5.00 14.49 5.90
C ASN A 140 -6.50 14.41 6.33
N LEU A 141 -7.33 13.70 5.55
CA LEU A 141 -8.68 13.35 5.98
C LEU A 141 -8.67 11.93 6.58
N ASP A 142 -9.06 11.79 7.85
CA ASP A 142 -9.28 10.49 8.45
C ASP A 142 -10.56 9.86 7.89
N CYS A 143 -10.45 8.74 7.18
CA CYS A 143 -11.58 8.02 6.61
C CYS A 143 -12.34 7.17 7.65
N TYR A 144 -12.22 7.52 8.94
CA TYR A 144 -12.79 6.79 10.07
C TYR A 144 -13.27 7.75 11.17
N ASP A 145 -13.96 7.21 12.17
CA ASP A 145 -14.41 7.94 13.37
C ASP A 145 -13.21 8.27 14.28
N SER A 146 -12.42 9.26 13.91
CA SER A 146 -11.23 9.68 14.64
C SER A 146 -11.57 10.55 15.85
N ARG A 147 -11.02 10.21 17.03
CA ARG A 147 -11.14 11.03 18.26
C ARG A 147 -10.18 12.22 18.26
N TYR A 148 -9.11 12.16 17.51
CA TYR A 148 -7.97 13.08 17.61
C TYR A 148 -7.78 13.96 16.39
N HIS A 149 -8.66 13.83 15.38
CA HIS A 149 -8.64 14.66 14.19
C HIS A 149 -10.06 15.05 13.78
N ALA A 150 -10.32 16.36 13.74
CA ALA A 150 -11.65 16.88 13.43
C ALA A 150 -12.03 16.73 11.95
N TRP A 151 -11.03 16.72 11.05
CA TRP A 151 -11.22 16.45 9.63
C TRP A 151 -11.29 14.94 9.37
N ASN A 152 -12.47 14.40 9.49
CA ASN A 152 -12.73 12.97 9.31
C ASN A 152 -14.05 12.73 8.55
N SER A 153 -14.20 11.52 8.03
CA SER A 153 -15.31 11.13 7.15
C SER A 153 -16.70 11.13 7.80
N LEU A 154 -16.81 11.22 9.14
CA LEU A 154 -18.08 11.46 9.81
C LEU A 154 -18.53 12.92 9.75
N ARG A 155 -17.57 13.84 9.65
CA ARG A 155 -17.81 15.29 9.65
C ARG A 155 -17.70 15.92 8.26
N VAL A 156 -16.92 15.32 7.38
CA VAL A 156 -16.64 15.81 6.02
C VAL A 156 -16.95 14.69 5.03
N GLY A 157 -17.40 15.03 3.85
CA GLY A 157 -17.68 14.07 2.80
C GLY A 157 -18.88 13.16 3.11
N PRO A 158 -18.73 11.82 3.12
CA PRO A 158 -19.81 10.86 3.11
C PRO A 158 -20.62 10.78 4.42
N LYS A 159 -20.16 11.43 5.48
CA LYS A 159 -20.78 11.38 6.81
C LYS A 159 -20.89 9.95 7.36
N LYS A 160 -19.90 9.13 7.06
CA LYS A 160 -19.85 7.70 7.41
C LYS A 160 -18.49 7.35 8.01
N ASP A 161 -18.46 6.36 8.90
CA ASP A 161 -17.24 5.67 9.32
C ASP A 161 -16.82 4.68 8.24
N VAL A 162 -16.08 5.17 7.23
CA VAL A 162 -15.73 4.38 6.04
C VAL A 162 -14.90 3.16 6.40
N VAL A 163 -13.87 3.33 7.24
CA VAL A 163 -13.02 2.21 7.70
C VAL A 163 -13.83 1.19 8.49
N GLY A 164 -14.70 1.64 9.41
CA GLY A 164 -15.53 0.73 10.22
C GLY A 164 -16.57 -0.03 9.41
N ILE A 165 -17.08 0.57 8.32
CA ILE A 165 -17.99 -0.11 7.40
C ILE A 165 -17.23 -1.17 6.58
N TRP A 166 -16.04 -0.84 6.04
CA TRP A 166 -15.17 -1.80 5.35
C TRP A 166 -14.76 -2.96 6.27
N GLU A 167 -14.39 -2.65 7.52
CA GLU A 167 -14.03 -3.66 8.51
C GLU A 167 -15.14 -4.70 8.71
N LYS A 168 -16.38 -4.23 8.91
CA LYS A 168 -17.53 -5.11 9.08
C LYS A 168 -17.80 -5.97 7.85
N ALA A 169 -17.73 -5.39 6.65
CA ALA A 169 -17.93 -6.12 5.40
C ALA A 169 -16.84 -7.18 5.18
N ALA A 170 -15.56 -6.84 5.39
CA ALA A 170 -14.45 -7.78 5.25
C ALA A 170 -14.55 -8.94 6.25
N ARG A 171 -14.80 -8.67 7.52
CA ARG A 171 -14.95 -9.72 8.54
C ARG A 171 -16.18 -10.60 8.31
N LYS A 172 -17.30 -10.01 7.91
CA LYS A 172 -18.52 -10.77 7.52
C LYS A 172 -18.23 -11.76 6.40
N ALA A 173 -17.37 -11.41 5.45
CA ALA A 173 -16.92 -12.28 4.37
C ALA A 173 -15.80 -13.27 4.80
N GLY A 174 -15.31 -13.21 6.04
CA GLY A 174 -14.22 -14.06 6.53
C GLY A 174 -12.84 -13.64 6.03
N LEU A 175 -12.67 -12.43 5.50
CA LEU A 175 -11.38 -11.87 5.13
C LEU A 175 -10.66 -11.30 6.35
N LYS A 176 -9.33 -11.39 6.36
CA LYS A 176 -8.50 -10.58 7.22
C LYS A 176 -8.63 -9.10 6.82
N PHE A 177 -8.60 -8.20 7.79
CA PHE A 177 -8.81 -6.77 7.57
C PHE A 177 -7.56 -5.96 7.85
N GLY A 178 -7.17 -5.11 6.91
CA GLY A 178 -6.05 -4.20 7.04
C GLY A 178 -6.44 -2.73 6.88
N VAL A 179 -5.58 -1.85 7.37
CA VAL A 179 -5.68 -0.40 7.19
C VAL A 179 -4.35 0.17 6.73
N SER A 180 -4.39 1.16 5.84
CA SER A 180 -3.21 1.92 5.46
C SER A 180 -3.26 3.33 6.03
N ASN A 181 -2.13 3.79 6.58
CA ASN A 181 -2.00 5.12 7.15
C ASN A 181 -0.81 5.85 6.54
N HIS A 182 -1.10 6.92 5.80
CA HIS A 182 -0.12 7.78 5.15
C HIS A 182 -0.03 9.16 5.84
N ALA A 183 -0.65 9.32 7.01
CA ALA A 183 -0.76 10.61 7.68
C ALA A 183 0.59 11.20 8.11
N ALA A 184 1.66 10.41 8.19
CA ALA A 184 2.99 10.93 8.52
C ALA A 184 3.47 11.93 7.46
N HIS A 185 3.22 11.65 6.19
CA HIS A 185 3.59 12.53 5.09
C HIS A 185 2.67 13.74 4.94
N ALA A 186 1.49 13.74 5.53
CA ALA A 186 0.55 14.86 5.46
C ALA A 186 1.14 16.16 6.05
N TRP A 187 2.10 16.09 6.97
CA TRP A 187 2.68 17.27 7.64
C TRP A 187 3.23 18.32 6.66
N HIS A 188 3.74 17.91 5.52
CA HIS A 188 4.34 18.81 4.54
C HIS A 188 3.63 18.80 3.18
N TRP A 189 2.77 17.83 2.94
CA TRP A 189 2.22 17.57 1.62
C TRP A 189 1.45 18.72 1.00
N TYR A 190 0.76 19.52 1.83
CA TYR A 190 0.03 20.71 1.40
C TYR A 190 0.89 21.99 1.24
N GLN A 191 2.21 21.88 1.22
CA GLN A 191 3.07 23.06 1.07
C GLN A 191 2.69 23.92 -0.17
N PRO A 192 2.33 23.41 -1.36
CA PRO A 192 1.91 24.23 -2.49
C PRO A 192 0.63 25.02 -2.23
N ALA A 193 -0.26 24.54 -1.36
CA ALA A 193 -1.49 25.23 -0.99
C ALA A 193 -1.26 26.56 -0.22
N TYR A 194 -0.03 26.79 0.26
CA TYR A 194 0.40 28.06 0.83
C TYR A 194 1.05 29.00 -0.20
N GLY A 195 0.80 28.74 -1.49
CA GLY A 195 1.23 29.53 -2.62
C GLY A 195 0.21 30.52 -3.12
N TYR A 196 0.39 30.93 -4.36
CA TYR A 196 -0.46 31.83 -5.13
C TYR A 196 -0.12 31.69 -6.62
N ASP A 197 -0.97 32.22 -7.50
CA ASP A 197 -0.68 32.28 -8.94
C ASP A 197 0.43 33.27 -9.23
N PRO A 198 1.60 32.87 -9.77
CA PRO A 198 2.67 33.80 -10.14
C PRO A 198 2.35 34.61 -11.39
N THR A 199 1.37 34.21 -12.20
CA THR A 199 1.01 34.86 -13.46
C THR A 199 -0.51 34.90 -13.68
N GLY A 200 -0.95 35.58 -14.75
CA GLY A 200 -2.34 35.59 -15.17
C GLY A 200 -3.26 36.54 -14.37
N PRO A 201 -4.59 36.38 -14.56
CA PRO A 201 -5.58 37.30 -13.98
C PRO A 201 -5.64 37.31 -12.45
N LYS A 202 -5.19 36.22 -11.82
CA LYS A 202 -5.19 36.00 -10.38
C LYS A 202 -3.79 36.12 -9.77
N LYS A 203 -2.84 36.71 -10.51
CA LYS A 203 -1.46 36.90 -10.04
C LYS A 203 -1.41 37.48 -8.63
N GLY A 204 -0.70 36.79 -7.73
CA GLY A 204 -0.51 37.20 -6.32
C GLY A 204 -1.69 36.85 -5.40
N GLU A 205 -2.79 36.30 -5.91
CA GLU A 205 -3.91 35.90 -5.06
C GLU A 205 -3.57 34.59 -4.33
N ARG A 206 -3.38 34.70 -3.02
CA ARG A 206 -3.06 33.57 -2.15
C ARG A 206 -4.19 32.54 -2.13
N TYR A 207 -3.82 31.27 -2.14
CA TYR A 207 -4.76 30.15 -2.07
C TYR A 207 -5.43 30.03 -0.69
N ASP A 208 -6.46 29.21 -0.60
CA ASP A 208 -7.33 29.08 0.58
C ASP A 208 -6.57 28.63 1.84
N ALA A 209 -5.64 27.69 1.74
CA ALA A 209 -4.85 27.22 2.89
C ALA A 209 -4.08 28.35 3.60
N PHE A 210 -3.52 29.31 2.83
CA PHE A 210 -2.85 30.46 3.40
C PHE A 210 -3.82 31.43 4.10
N ARG A 211 -5.03 31.59 3.55
CA ARG A 211 -5.98 32.63 3.93
C ARG A 211 -6.91 32.24 5.06
N LEU A 212 -7.44 31.00 5.02
CA LEU A 212 -8.56 30.60 5.87
C LEU A 212 -8.12 30.25 7.28
N ARG A 213 -8.96 30.64 8.24
CA ARG A 213 -8.86 30.32 9.66
C ARG A 213 -10.20 29.79 10.16
N LYS A 214 -10.22 29.13 11.30
CA LYS A 214 -11.42 28.55 11.90
C LYS A 214 -12.60 29.54 11.99
N ALA A 215 -12.32 30.81 12.26
CA ALA A 215 -13.34 31.85 12.37
C ALA A 215 -14.07 32.13 11.05
N ASP A 216 -13.40 31.91 9.91
CA ASP A 216 -14.00 32.11 8.57
C ASP A 216 -15.05 31.05 8.23
N GLY A 217 -15.14 29.99 9.02
CA GLY A 217 -16.12 28.92 8.88
C GLY A 217 -17.51 29.22 9.40
N VAL A 218 -17.71 30.33 10.09
CA VAL A 218 -19.02 30.69 10.65
C VAL A 218 -20.04 30.85 9.52
N GLY A 219 -21.12 30.05 9.58
CA GLY A 219 -22.16 30.02 8.55
C GLY A 219 -21.75 29.26 7.27
N GLN A 220 -20.58 28.63 7.23
CA GLN A 220 -20.11 27.80 6.13
C GLN A 220 -20.32 26.31 6.45
N TRP A 221 -20.26 25.45 5.42
CA TRP A 221 -20.40 23.99 5.59
C TRP A 221 -19.35 23.38 6.54
N TRP A 222 -18.21 24.05 6.71
CA TRP A 222 -17.09 23.62 7.56
C TRP A 222 -17.02 24.35 8.91
N GLU A 223 -18.13 24.93 9.36
CA GLU A 223 -18.21 25.59 10.68
C GLU A 223 -17.74 24.68 11.81
N GLY A 224 -16.86 25.22 12.65
CA GLY A 224 -16.26 24.48 13.77
C GLY A 224 -15.05 23.61 13.40
N LEU A 225 -14.69 23.51 12.10
CA LEU A 225 -13.45 22.90 11.62
C LEU A 225 -12.38 23.99 11.45
N ASP A 226 -11.12 23.66 11.75
CA ASP A 226 -10.00 24.57 11.51
C ASP A 226 -9.25 24.15 10.24
N PRO A 227 -9.23 24.95 9.16
CA PRO A 227 -8.48 24.62 7.96
C PRO A 227 -6.97 24.42 8.22
N GLN A 228 -6.41 25.06 9.27
CA GLN A 228 -5.00 24.89 9.60
C GLN A 228 -4.67 23.52 10.25
N GLU A 229 -5.67 22.78 10.72
CA GLU A 229 -5.50 21.38 11.12
C GLU A 229 -5.50 20.44 9.91
N LEU A 230 -6.22 20.79 8.83
CA LEU A 230 -6.22 20.05 7.57
C LEU A 230 -4.98 20.35 6.74
N TYR A 231 -4.80 21.65 6.43
CA TYR A 231 -3.71 22.14 5.59
C TYR A 231 -2.42 22.25 6.40
N THR A 232 -1.73 21.16 6.54
CA THR A 232 -0.37 21.16 7.09
C THR A 232 0.62 21.67 6.04
N GLY A 233 1.78 22.19 6.43
CA GLY A 233 2.76 22.73 5.47
C GLY A 233 2.92 24.25 5.51
N GLY A 234 2.19 24.96 6.38
CA GLY A 234 2.30 26.41 6.57
C GLY A 234 3.65 26.90 7.09
N HIS A 235 4.57 25.99 7.41
CA HIS A 235 5.96 26.29 7.75
C HIS A 235 6.83 26.63 6.52
N ALA A 236 6.36 26.33 5.30
CA ALA A 236 7.04 26.59 4.03
C ALA A 236 6.09 27.34 3.08
N VAL A 237 6.01 28.66 3.27
CA VAL A 237 5.15 29.56 2.48
C VAL A 237 5.92 30.06 1.26
N LEU A 238 5.31 30.00 0.08
CA LEU A 238 5.87 30.59 -1.14
C LEU A 238 6.12 32.09 -0.93
N PRO A 239 7.35 32.61 -1.09
CA PRO A 239 7.66 34.03 -0.89
C PRO A 239 6.89 34.92 -1.85
N ASP A 240 6.56 36.13 -1.41
CA ASP A 240 6.00 37.13 -2.31
C ASP A 240 7.03 37.58 -3.37
N GLY A 241 6.54 37.99 -4.54
CA GLY A 241 7.39 38.49 -5.63
C GLY A 241 7.86 37.44 -6.63
N ILE A 242 7.51 36.18 -6.47
CA ILE A 242 7.68 35.19 -7.53
C ILE A 242 6.67 35.50 -8.64
N ASP A 243 7.15 35.67 -9.87
CA ASP A 243 6.38 36.19 -11.00
C ASP A 243 6.42 35.31 -12.26
N SER A 244 6.88 34.07 -12.12
CA SER A 244 6.85 33.07 -13.18
C SER A 244 6.53 31.68 -12.65
N ILE A 245 5.87 30.85 -13.46
CA ILE A 245 5.57 29.45 -13.14
C ILE A 245 6.86 28.65 -12.92
N GLU A 246 7.90 28.92 -13.72
CA GLU A 246 9.18 28.26 -13.59
C GLU A 246 9.83 28.54 -12.22
N ALA A 247 9.89 29.80 -11.80
CA ALA A 247 10.45 30.18 -10.50
C ALA A 247 9.63 29.60 -9.35
N MET A 248 8.31 29.56 -9.47
CA MET A 248 7.42 28.91 -8.50
C MET A 248 7.73 27.41 -8.38
N ASN A 249 7.82 26.70 -9.50
CA ASN A 249 8.13 25.27 -9.50
C ASN A 249 9.52 25.00 -8.92
N GLN A 250 10.54 25.77 -9.28
CA GLN A 250 11.88 25.66 -8.70
C GLN A 250 11.87 25.87 -7.18
N TRP A 251 11.08 26.83 -6.69
CA TRP A 251 10.94 27.05 -5.26
C TRP A 251 10.23 25.87 -4.57
N HIS A 252 9.14 25.35 -5.15
CA HIS A 252 8.44 24.18 -4.63
C HIS A 252 9.35 22.95 -4.61
N ASP A 253 10.13 22.71 -5.64
CA ASP A 253 11.06 21.58 -5.70
C ASP A 253 12.16 21.70 -4.63
N ALA A 254 12.70 22.89 -4.44
CA ALA A 254 13.72 23.17 -3.42
C ALA A 254 13.18 23.05 -1.98
N ASN A 255 11.88 23.26 -1.79
CA ASN A 255 11.19 23.22 -0.51
C ASN A 255 10.17 22.08 -0.43
N ASN A 256 10.23 21.13 -1.34
CA ASN A 256 9.35 19.95 -1.41
C ASN A 256 9.70 18.95 -0.30
N GLY A 257 10.08 19.43 0.74
CA GLY A 257 10.37 18.96 2.01
C GLY A 257 10.43 17.57 2.29
N GLN A 258 10.79 16.91 1.58
CA GLN A 258 11.30 15.85 2.33
C GLN A 258 10.25 15.07 3.07
N TRP A 259 10.03 13.99 2.55
CA TRP A 259 9.39 12.88 3.23
C TRP A 259 10.11 12.67 4.57
N ILE A 260 9.46 13.05 5.65
CA ILE A 260 10.14 13.22 6.93
C ILE A 260 10.04 11.95 7.73
N GLU A 261 11.09 11.16 7.67
CA GLU A 261 11.24 9.96 8.46
C GLU A 261 11.60 10.24 9.92
N THR A 262 12.11 11.42 10.22
CA THR A 262 12.62 11.79 11.55
C THR A 262 11.68 12.66 12.37
N GLY A 263 10.51 13.00 11.83
CA GLY A 263 9.56 13.90 12.47
C GLY A 263 9.92 15.37 12.37
N PRO A 264 8.91 16.25 12.23
CA PRO A 264 9.10 17.69 12.19
C PRO A 264 9.55 18.20 13.55
N LYS A 265 10.78 18.67 13.64
CA LYS A 265 11.31 19.27 14.87
C LYS A 265 10.52 20.51 15.27
N GLU A 266 9.96 21.20 14.29
CA GLU A 266 9.20 22.43 14.41
C GLU A 266 7.78 22.21 14.91
N ASP A 267 7.24 20.99 14.77
CA ASP A 267 5.87 20.66 15.18
C ASP A 267 5.78 19.32 15.93
N PRO A 268 6.30 19.24 17.15
CA PRO A 268 6.19 18.02 17.96
C PRO A 268 4.73 17.68 18.32
N ALA A 269 3.83 18.65 18.26
CA ALA A 269 2.41 18.42 18.49
C ALA A 269 1.78 17.60 17.36
N TYR A 270 2.24 17.79 16.12
CA TYR A 270 1.81 16.97 14.99
C TYR A 270 2.20 15.50 15.18
N VAL A 271 3.45 15.25 15.57
CA VAL A 271 3.96 13.89 15.84
C VAL A 271 3.16 13.21 16.96
N THR A 272 2.86 13.96 18.02
CA THR A 272 2.01 13.46 19.12
C THR A 272 0.60 13.12 18.63
N ARG A 273 -0.03 13.99 17.85
CA ARG A 273 -1.37 13.73 17.26
C ARG A 273 -1.36 12.55 16.33
N TRP A 274 -0.30 12.39 15.53
CA TRP A 274 -0.15 11.23 14.67
C TRP A 274 -0.16 9.92 15.47
N LEU A 275 0.60 9.84 16.57
CA LEU A 275 0.61 8.66 17.43
C LEU A 275 -0.78 8.39 18.04
N LEU A 276 -1.46 9.43 18.51
CA LEU A 276 -2.83 9.31 19.05
C LEU A 276 -3.83 8.85 18.00
N ARG A 277 -3.77 9.36 16.76
CA ARG A 277 -4.60 8.90 15.64
C ARG A 277 -4.31 7.44 15.29
N GLN A 278 -3.04 7.05 15.24
CA GLN A 278 -2.62 5.69 14.95
C GLN A 278 -3.09 4.70 16.03
N THR A 279 -2.94 5.04 17.30
CA THR A 279 -3.39 4.19 18.41
C THR A 279 -4.92 4.10 18.48
N ASP A 280 -5.65 5.19 18.21
CA ASP A 280 -7.12 5.21 18.11
C ASP A 280 -7.63 4.29 16.99
N LEU A 281 -7.02 4.38 15.81
CA LEU A 281 -7.33 3.54 14.65
C LEU A 281 -7.15 2.05 14.99
N VAL A 282 -6.01 1.69 15.56
CA VAL A 282 -5.68 0.31 15.92
C VAL A 282 -6.60 -0.22 17.02
N GLU A 283 -6.84 0.58 18.06
CA GLU A 283 -7.72 0.18 19.17
C GLU A 283 -9.16 -0.07 18.71
N LYS A 284 -9.67 0.83 17.86
CA LYS A 284 -11.08 0.84 17.44
C LYS A 284 -11.40 -0.30 16.47
N TYR A 285 -10.55 -0.53 15.48
CA TYR A 285 -10.85 -1.48 14.39
C TYR A 285 -10.07 -2.79 14.46
N ARG A 286 -9.09 -2.91 15.35
CA ARG A 286 -8.28 -4.12 15.56
C ARG A 286 -7.82 -4.76 14.25
N PRO A 287 -7.15 -4.02 13.35
CA PRO A 287 -6.76 -4.53 12.05
C PRO A 287 -5.80 -5.73 12.20
N ASP A 288 -5.89 -6.69 11.28
CA ASP A 288 -4.94 -7.79 11.18
C ASP A 288 -3.63 -7.34 10.47
N LEU A 289 -3.70 -6.26 9.68
CA LEU A 289 -2.56 -5.67 9.00
C LEU A 289 -2.62 -4.14 9.07
N VAL A 290 -1.49 -3.52 9.40
CA VAL A 290 -1.28 -2.07 9.30
C VAL A 290 -0.18 -1.80 8.28
N TYR A 291 -0.51 -1.01 7.27
CA TYR A 291 0.42 -0.55 6.26
C TYR A 291 0.86 0.87 6.57
N MET A 292 2.18 1.07 6.68
CA MET A 292 2.81 2.38 6.81
C MET A 292 3.46 2.76 5.48
N ASP A 293 3.12 3.94 4.97
CA ASP A 293 3.69 4.49 3.75
C ASP A 293 4.99 5.24 4.05
N ASP A 294 5.91 4.58 4.73
CA ASP A 294 7.14 5.20 5.24
C ASP A 294 8.35 4.28 5.02
N HIS A 295 9.53 4.88 4.96
CA HIS A 295 10.79 4.17 5.04
C HIS A 295 11.03 3.73 6.50
N GLU A 296 11.17 2.42 6.72
CA GLU A 296 11.16 1.81 8.04
C GLU A 296 9.84 2.15 8.79
N LEU A 297 9.86 3.08 9.72
CA LEU A 297 8.73 3.52 10.52
C LEU A 297 8.67 5.05 10.58
N PRO A 298 7.47 5.65 10.54
CA PRO A 298 7.33 7.10 10.59
C PRO A 298 7.85 7.68 11.90
N PHE A 299 8.52 8.82 11.82
CA PHE A 299 9.00 9.60 12.96
C PHE A 299 9.96 8.85 13.91
N GLY A 300 10.67 7.83 13.42
CA GLY A 300 11.71 7.12 14.17
C GLY A 300 11.23 6.52 15.50
N PRO A 301 11.64 7.06 16.68
CA PRO A 301 11.25 6.52 17.98
C PRO A 301 9.73 6.44 18.21
N VAL A 302 8.96 7.37 17.66
CA VAL A 302 7.51 7.39 17.81
C VAL A 302 6.85 6.30 16.96
N GLY A 303 7.39 6.01 15.78
CA GLY A 303 6.99 4.87 14.97
C GLY A 303 7.26 3.54 15.65
N LEU A 304 8.41 3.42 16.33
CA LEU A 304 8.71 2.24 17.17
C LEU A 304 7.72 2.09 18.32
N GLU A 305 7.27 3.20 18.92
CA GLU A 305 6.24 3.19 19.95
C GLU A 305 4.89 2.70 19.41
N ALA A 306 4.49 3.19 18.24
CA ALA A 306 3.27 2.73 17.55
C ALA A 306 3.35 1.24 17.19
N ALA A 307 4.50 0.75 16.74
CA ALA A 307 4.73 -0.66 16.43
C ALA A 307 4.64 -1.54 17.70
N ALA A 308 5.27 -1.12 18.79
CA ALA A 308 5.21 -1.82 20.07
C ALA A 308 3.79 -1.85 20.65
N ASP A 309 3.05 -0.73 20.56
CA ASP A 309 1.63 -0.66 20.94
C ASP A 309 0.80 -1.68 20.15
N TYR A 310 0.95 -1.70 18.84
CA TYR A 310 0.19 -2.62 17.97
C TYR A 310 0.48 -4.08 18.29
N TYR A 311 1.74 -4.45 18.50
CA TYR A 311 2.11 -5.83 18.86
C TYR A 311 1.65 -6.22 20.26
N ASN A 312 1.72 -5.32 21.23
CA ASN A 312 1.21 -5.56 22.58
C ASN A 312 -0.33 -5.70 22.59
N ARG A 313 -1.04 -4.91 21.80
CA ARG A 313 -2.50 -5.08 21.60
C ARG A 313 -2.83 -6.42 20.94
N SER A 314 -2.05 -6.84 19.95
CA SER A 314 -2.22 -8.17 19.35
C SER A 314 -2.08 -9.28 20.39
N ILE A 315 -1.09 -9.19 21.28
CA ILE A 315 -0.95 -10.15 22.40
C ILE A 315 -2.18 -10.13 23.31
N GLN A 316 -2.72 -8.95 23.61
CA GLN A 316 -3.93 -8.83 24.43
C GLN A 316 -5.17 -9.43 23.74
N TRP A 317 -5.28 -9.30 22.42
CA TRP A 317 -6.43 -9.81 21.66
C TRP A 317 -6.35 -11.31 21.37
N HIS A 318 -5.14 -11.83 21.09
CA HIS A 318 -4.91 -13.16 20.53
C HIS A 318 -4.02 -14.06 21.38
N GLY A 319 -3.44 -13.57 22.48
CA GLY A 319 -2.46 -14.29 23.28
C GLY A 319 -1.07 -14.39 22.65
N LYS A 320 -0.91 -13.86 21.42
CA LYS A 320 0.34 -13.83 20.63
C LYS A 320 0.33 -12.63 19.68
N ILE A 321 1.46 -12.34 19.06
CA ILE A 321 1.49 -11.42 17.91
C ILE A 321 0.95 -12.20 16.69
N ASP A 322 -0.26 -11.88 16.25
CA ASP A 322 -0.95 -12.50 15.09
C ASP A 322 -1.36 -11.45 14.06
N VAL A 323 -0.61 -10.34 13.99
CA VAL A 323 -0.83 -9.20 13.11
C VAL A 323 0.40 -8.90 12.28
N VAL A 324 0.21 -8.13 11.22
CA VAL A 324 1.26 -7.71 10.30
C VAL A 324 1.40 -6.19 10.34
N LEU A 325 2.62 -5.72 10.42
CA LEU A 325 3.01 -4.33 10.20
C LEU A 325 3.94 -4.29 9.00
N THR A 326 3.67 -3.42 8.02
CA THR A 326 4.53 -3.27 6.85
C THR A 326 5.24 -1.92 6.85
N GLY A 327 6.40 -1.87 6.25
CA GLY A 327 7.17 -0.65 5.99
C GLY A 327 8.11 -0.85 4.82
N LYS A 328 8.53 0.25 4.23
CA LYS A 328 9.39 0.28 3.04
C LYS A 328 10.86 0.40 3.41
N GLN A 329 11.77 -0.06 2.52
CA GLN A 329 13.22 0.09 2.64
C GLN A 329 13.81 -0.33 4.00
N LEU A 330 13.28 -1.42 4.56
CA LEU A 330 13.77 -1.94 5.83
C LEU A 330 15.23 -2.38 5.73
N LYS A 331 16.01 -2.03 6.72
CA LYS A 331 17.35 -2.62 6.90
C LYS A 331 17.22 -4.14 7.08
N PRO A 332 18.22 -4.92 6.67
CA PRO A 332 18.12 -6.39 6.73
C PRO A 332 17.67 -6.94 8.08
N TYR A 333 18.18 -6.42 9.19
CA TYR A 333 17.78 -6.87 10.52
C TYR A 333 16.32 -6.49 10.88
N ALA A 334 15.84 -5.35 10.38
CA ALA A 334 14.50 -4.85 10.70
C ALA A 334 13.39 -5.70 10.05
N ARG A 335 13.72 -6.43 8.98
CA ARG A 335 12.81 -7.37 8.32
C ARG A 335 12.34 -8.49 9.25
N PHE A 336 13.10 -8.86 10.28
CA PHE A 336 12.67 -9.82 11.28
C PHE A 336 11.70 -9.23 12.31
N GLY A 337 11.53 -7.91 12.35
CA GLY A 337 10.62 -7.21 13.27
C GLY A 337 9.32 -6.73 12.64
N MET A 338 9.24 -6.72 11.31
CA MET A 338 8.06 -6.35 10.52
C MET A 338 8.21 -6.82 9.06
N VAL A 339 7.19 -6.64 8.24
CA VAL A 339 7.19 -7.09 6.83
C VAL A 339 7.72 -5.98 5.92
N GLN A 340 8.71 -6.30 5.08
CA GLN A 340 9.16 -5.41 4.00
C GLN A 340 8.07 -5.29 2.94
N ASP A 341 7.68 -4.06 2.60
CA ASP A 341 6.91 -3.76 1.40
C ASP A 341 7.82 -3.23 0.28
N VAL A 342 7.59 -3.68 -0.96
CA VAL A 342 8.34 -3.28 -2.16
C VAL A 342 7.36 -2.65 -3.14
N GLU A 343 7.05 -1.37 -2.95
CA GLU A 343 6.04 -0.65 -3.72
C GLU A 343 6.33 -0.66 -5.22
N ARG A 344 5.34 -1.08 -6.02
CA ARG A 344 5.40 -1.16 -7.50
C ARG A 344 6.73 -1.74 -7.99
N GLY A 345 7.21 -2.77 -7.30
CA GLY A 345 8.56 -3.28 -7.47
C GLY A 345 8.68 -4.79 -7.46
N PHE A 346 9.89 -5.27 -7.61
CA PHE A 346 10.21 -6.69 -7.69
C PHE A 346 11.38 -7.04 -6.78
N THR A 347 11.53 -8.35 -6.53
CA THR A 347 12.79 -8.95 -6.10
C THR A 347 13.37 -9.79 -7.25
N ASP A 348 14.69 -9.92 -7.28
CA ASP A 348 15.42 -10.68 -8.30
C ASP A 348 15.80 -12.08 -7.82
N HIS A 349 15.53 -12.39 -6.56
CA HIS A 349 15.84 -13.68 -5.94
C HIS A 349 14.76 -14.12 -4.94
N LEU A 350 14.86 -15.36 -4.51
CA LEU A 350 14.04 -15.92 -3.44
C LEU A 350 14.46 -15.32 -2.10
N TRP A 351 13.50 -14.75 -1.35
CA TRP A 351 13.73 -14.26 0.01
C TRP A 351 13.40 -15.33 1.04
N ASP A 352 14.21 -15.40 2.08
CA ASP A 352 13.95 -16.29 3.20
C ASP A 352 12.75 -15.80 4.02
N GLU A 353 12.67 -14.48 4.25
CA GLU A 353 11.56 -13.86 4.96
C GLU A 353 10.37 -13.59 4.03
N PRO A 354 9.13 -13.75 4.52
CA PRO A 354 7.96 -13.25 3.82
C PRO A 354 8.02 -11.73 3.60
N TRP A 355 7.60 -11.30 2.43
CA TRP A 355 7.57 -9.88 2.06
C TRP A 355 6.25 -9.57 1.33
N GLN A 356 5.99 -8.30 1.08
CA GLN A 356 4.85 -7.84 0.30
C GLN A 356 5.32 -6.95 -0.86
N THR A 357 4.60 -6.95 -1.95
CA THR A 357 4.60 -5.86 -2.91
C THR A 357 3.19 -5.36 -3.06
N ASP A 358 3.04 -4.05 -3.08
CA ASP A 358 1.80 -3.40 -3.42
C ASP A 358 1.86 -2.80 -4.82
N THR A 359 0.74 -2.79 -5.49
CA THR A 359 0.55 -2.14 -6.80
C THR A 359 -0.91 -1.86 -7.04
N CYS A 360 -1.21 -1.08 -8.08
CA CYS A 360 -2.56 -0.81 -8.54
C CYS A 360 -2.76 -1.31 -9.98
N ILE A 361 -4.00 -1.54 -10.36
CA ILE A 361 -4.30 -1.87 -11.76
C ILE A 361 -4.13 -0.67 -12.69
N GLY A 362 -4.27 0.55 -12.18
CA GLY A 362 -4.07 1.83 -12.87
C GLY A 362 -3.21 2.79 -12.05
N ASP A 363 -3.77 3.92 -11.64
CA ASP A 363 -3.21 4.83 -10.66
C ASP A 363 -3.71 4.45 -9.25
N TRP A 364 -3.12 4.97 -8.18
CA TRP A 364 -3.57 4.68 -6.82
C TRP A 364 -4.98 5.21 -6.56
N PHE A 365 -5.24 6.48 -6.91
CA PHE A 365 -6.57 7.04 -6.96
C PHE A 365 -7.16 6.97 -8.36
N TYR A 366 -8.48 6.92 -8.43
CA TYR A 366 -9.20 6.76 -9.69
C TYR A 366 -8.85 7.85 -10.72
N ASN A 367 -8.52 7.40 -11.92
CA ASN A 367 -8.21 8.24 -13.07
C ASN A 367 -9.08 7.81 -14.26
N VAL A 368 -10.02 8.66 -14.64
CA VAL A 368 -10.95 8.36 -15.73
C VAL A 368 -10.25 8.16 -17.09
N ALA A 369 -9.03 8.67 -17.25
CA ALA A 369 -8.24 8.42 -18.47
C ALA A 369 -7.90 6.94 -18.62
N ARG A 370 -7.68 6.21 -17.53
CA ARG A 370 -7.42 4.75 -17.58
C ARG A 370 -8.57 3.97 -18.17
N LEU A 371 -9.81 4.34 -17.82
CA LEU A 371 -11.02 3.77 -18.41
C LEU A 371 -11.13 4.12 -19.90
N ASN A 372 -10.98 5.40 -20.24
CA ASN A 372 -11.14 5.90 -21.61
C ASN A 372 -10.11 5.29 -22.57
N ASP A 373 -8.87 5.20 -22.14
CA ASP A 373 -7.73 4.70 -22.94
C ASP A 373 -7.58 3.17 -22.84
N LYS A 374 -8.37 2.51 -21.98
CA LYS A 374 -8.26 1.07 -21.65
C LYS A 374 -6.86 0.69 -21.24
N SER A 375 -6.24 1.51 -20.42
CA SER A 375 -4.83 1.39 -20.02
C SER A 375 -4.63 0.82 -18.62
N TYR A 376 -5.62 0.14 -18.07
CA TYR A 376 -5.46 -0.68 -16.88
C TYR A 376 -4.61 -1.93 -17.16
N LYS A 377 -3.94 -2.45 -16.15
CA LYS A 377 -3.32 -3.77 -16.20
C LYS A 377 -4.40 -4.83 -16.44
N SER A 378 -4.14 -5.75 -17.34
CA SER A 378 -5.03 -6.89 -17.59
C SER A 378 -5.03 -7.90 -16.44
N ALA A 379 -6.05 -8.75 -16.37
CA ALA A 379 -6.05 -9.88 -15.43
C ALA A 379 -4.85 -10.81 -15.63
N GLU A 380 -4.37 -10.98 -16.88
CA GLU A 380 -3.17 -11.76 -17.19
C GLU A 380 -1.92 -11.16 -16.52
N GLU A 381 -1.69 -9.86 -16.65
CA GLU A 381 -0.56 -9.16 -16.01
C GLU A 381 -0.62 -9.25 -14.49
N VAL A 382 -1.81 -9.12 -13.90
CA VAL A 382 -2.01 -9.28 -12.45
C VAL A 382 -1.63 -10.69 -11.99
N ILE A 383 -2.07 -11.74 -12.70
CA ILE A 383 -1.77 -13.12 -12.34
C ILE A 383 -0.30 -13.47 -12.59
N GLN A 384 0.31 -12.95 -13.66
CA GLN A 384 1.76 -13.06 -13.88
C GLN A 384 2.55 -12.48 -12.70
N ARG A 385 2.13 -11.29 -12.25
CA ARG A 385 2.72 -10.63 -11.09
C ARG A 385 2.56 -11.44 -9.82
N LEU A 386 1.33 -11.92 -9.56
CA LEU A 386 1.05 -12.76 -8.39
C LEU A 386 1.89 -14.04 -8.38
N ALA A 387 2.02 -14.72 -9.52
CA ALA A 387 2.84 -15.91 -9.64
C ALA A 387 4.33 -15.63 -9.37
N ASP A 388 4.87 -14.53 -9.92
CA ASP A 388 6.25 -14.11 -9.68
C ASP A 388 6.50 -13.80 -8.20
N VAL A 389 5.65 -13.01 -7.59
CA VAL A 389 5.75 -12.61 -6.18
C VAL A 389 5.68 -13.82 -5.25
N VAL A 390 4.69 -14.70 -5.45
CA VAL A 390 4.47 -15.86 -4.58
C VAL A 390 5.60 -16.87 -4.69
N SER A 391 6.16 -17.07 -5.89
CA SER A 391 7.30 -17.96 -6.10
C SER A 391 8.56 -17.51 -5.35
N LYS A 392 8.64 -16.23 -4.99
CA LYS A 392 9.75 -15.58 -4.27
C LYS A 392 9.45 -15.32 -2.79
N ASN A 393 8.45 -16.03 -2.23
CA ASN A 393 7.99 -15.92 -0.84
C ASN A 393 7.21 -14.64 -0.50
N GLY A 394 6.66 -13.96 -1.49
CA GLY A 394 5.93 -12.71 -1.31
C GLY A 394 4.42 -12.86 -1.29
N ASN A 395 3.77 -11.77 -0.88
CA ASN A 395 2.33 -11.52 -1.02
C ASN A 395 2.11 -10.33 -1.96
N LEU A 396 1.08 -10.37 -2.77
CA LEU A 396 0.63 -9.24 -3.60
C LEU A 396 -0.52 -8.52 -2.90
N LEU A 397 -0.39 -7.21 -2.70
CA LEU A 397 -1.48 -6.31 -2.33
C LEU A 397 -1.85 -5.48 -3.56
N LEU A 398 -3.03 -5.75 -4.13
CA LEU A 398 -3.48 -5.12 -5.38
C LEU A 398 -4.57 -4.09 -5.10
N SER A 399 -4.34 -2.84 -5.47
CA SER A 399 -5.35 -1.79 -5.39
C SER A 399 -6.27 -1.80 -6.61
N ILE A 400 -7.57 -1.73 -6.33
CA ILE A 400 -8.64 -1.46 -7.29
C ILE A 400 -9.11 -0.04 -6.99
N PRO A 401 -8.77 0.97 -7.81
CA PRO A 401 -9.17 2.35 -7.54
C PRO A 401 -10.69 2.51 -7.72
N GLN A 402 -11.27 3.46 -6.99
CA GLN A 402 -12.70 3.72 -7.05
C GLN A 402 -12.96 5.21 -7.29
N PRO A 403 -13.94 5.61 -8.15
CA PRO A 403 -14.40 6.98 -8.20
C PRO A 403 -14.95 7.47 -6.87
N GLY A 404 -15.13 8.78 -6.71
CA GLY A 404 -15.60 9.37 -5.45
C GLY A 404 -16.98 8.89 -5.00
N ASP A 405 -17.81 8.38 -5.92
CA ASP A 405 -19.13 7.81 -5.59
C ASP A 405 -19.05 6.38 -5.00
N GLY A 406 -17.88 5.74 -5.05
CA GLY A 406 -17.64 4.42 -4.47
C GLY A 406 -17.98 3.23 -5.36
N SER A 407 -18.34 3.47 -6.62
CA SER A 407 -18.51 2.40 -7.62
C SER A 407 -17.16 1.84 -8.10
N ILE A 408 -17.20 0.85 -8.98
CA ILE A 408 -16.09 0.43 -9.84
C ILE A 408 -16.55 0.53 -11.30
N ASP A 409 -15.62 0.69 -12.24
CA ASP A 409 -15.96 0.81 -13.65
C ASP A 409 -15.98 -0.53 -14.39
N SER A 410 -16.42 -0.51 -15.65
CA SER A 410 -16.61 -1.71 -16.45
C SER A 410 -15.31 -2.42 -16.84
N GLU A 411 -14.17 -1.72 -16.90
CA GLU A 411 -12.88 -2.35 -17.17
C GLU A 411 -12.31 -2.99 -15.90
N GLU A 412 -12.46 -2.35 -14.74
CA GLU A 412 -12.15 -2.92 -13.43
C GLU A 412 -12.95 -4.20 -13.18
N GLU A 413 -14.26 -4.18 -13.53
CA GLU A 413 -15.11 -5.36 -13.45
C GLU A 413 -14.57 -6.52 -14.29
N LYS A 414 -14.15 -6.29 -15.53
CA LYS A 414 -13.58 -7.32 -16.41
C LYS A 414 -12.28 -7.91 -15.85
N ILE A 415 -11.45 -7.07 -15.24
CA ILE A 415 -10.20 -7.54 -14.60
C ILE A 415 -10.52 -8.48 -13.45
N LEU A 416 -11.44 -8.10 -12.56
CA LEU A 416 -11.87 -8.93 -11.44
C LEU A 416 -12.53 -10.24 -11.90
N ASP A 417 -13.31 -10.21 -12.98
CA ASP A 417 -13.90 -11.41 -13.59
C ASP A 417 -12.83 -12.33 -14.18
N GLY A 418 -11.84 -11.77 -14.87
CA GLY A 418 -10.68 -12.51 -15.36
C GLY A 418 -9.88 -13.17 -14.24
N MET A 419 -9.62 -12.45 -13.16
CA MET A 419 -8.98 -13.01 -11.95
C MET A 419 -9.83 -14.12 -11.35
N THR A 420 -11.14 -13.92 -11.20
CA THR A 420 -12.08 -14.92 -10.66
C THR A 420 -12.04 -16.21 -11.49
N GLY A 421 -12.10 -16.09 -12.82
CA GLY A 421 -12.01 -17.24 -13.73
C GLY A 421 -10.71 -18.02 -13.57
N TRP A 422 -9.59 -17.32 -13.44
CA TRP A 422 -8.29 -17.97 -13.24
C TRP A 422 -8.18 -18.62 -11.86
N MET A 423 -8.64 -17.96 -10.80
CA MET A 423 -8.56 -18.46 -9.42
C MET A 423 -9.36 -19.75 -9.21
N ALA A 424 -10.41 -19.97 -9.99
CA ALA A 424 -11.25 -21.17 -9.90
C ALA A 424 -10.45 -22.47 -10.12
N HIS A 425 -9.33 -22.41 -10.85
CA HIS A 425 -8.48 -23.57 -11.12
C HIS A 425 -7.02 -23.37 -10.71
N GLY A 426 -6.46 -22.16 -10.88
CA GLY A 426 -5.07 -21.86 -10.56
C GLY A 426 -4.79 -21.62 -9.07
N GLY A 427 -5.83 -21.35 -8.28
CA GLY A 427 -5.69 -20.93 -6.89
C GLY A 427 -4.95 -21.93 -5.98
N GLU A 428 -4.98 -23.24 -6.28
CA GLU A 428 -4.26 -24.23 -5.47
C GLU A 428 -2.73 -24.12 -5.61
N ALA A 429 -2.23 -23.58 -6.72
CA ALA A 429 -0.82 -23.29 -6.92
C ALA A 429 -0.35 -22.05 -6.15
N ILE A 430 -1.29 -21.23 -5.67
CA ILE A 430 -1.04 -19.94 -5.02
C ILE A 430 -1.27 -20.01 -3.50
N PHE A 431 -2.52 -20.27 -3.08
CA PHE A 431 -2.92 -20.14 -1.68
C PHE A 431 -2.37 -21.28 -0.81
N GLY A 432 -1.80 -20.91 0.34
CA GLY A 432 -1.14 -21.89 1.24
C GLY A 432 0.16 -22.47 0.69
N SER A 433 0.63 -21.97 -0.46
CA SER A 433 1.87 -22.44 -1.07
C SER A 433 3.11 -21.92 -0.33
N ARG A 434 4.24 -22.57 -0.64
CA ARG A 434 5.59 -22.14 -0.24
C ARG A 434 6.48 -22.08 -1.49
N PRO A 435 7.54 -21.33 -1.48
CA PRO A 435 8.55 -21.38 -2.53
C PRO A 435 9.13 -22.78 -2.67
N TRP A 436 9.51 -23.13 -3.88
CA TRP A 436 10.39 -24.27 -4.10
C TRP A 436 11.85 -23.83 -3.90
N ARG A 437 12.80 -24.75 -3.98
CA ARG A 437 14.25 -24.48 -3.85
C ARG A 437 14.81 -23.44 -4.83
N ILE A 438 14.13 -23.21 -5.95
CA ILE A 438 14.32 -22.10 -6.88
C ILE A 438 12.96 -21.47 -7.20
N TYR A 439 12.93 -20.17 -7.40
CA TYR A 439 11.67 -19.47 -7.68
C TYR A 439 11.15 -19.69 -9.10
N GLY A 440 12.05 -19.97 -10.06
CA GLY A 440 11.65 -20.12 -11.46
C GLY A 440 12.81 -20.28 -12.42
N GLU A 441 12.45 -20.33 -13.71
CA GLU A 441 13.37 -20.29 -14.85
C GLU A 441 12.77 -19.45 -15.97
N GLY A 442 13.59 -19.02 -16.93
CA GLY A 442 13.15 -18.27 -18.11
C GLY A 442 14.11 -17.14 -18.46
N PRO A 443 13.89 -16.49 -19.61
CA PRO A 443 14.79 -15.46 -20.12
C PRO A 443 14.52 -14.05 -19.57
N THR A 444 13.35 -13.80 -18.96
CA THR A 444 12.98 -12.44 -18.54
C THR A 444 13.58 -12.11 -17.18
N GLU A 445 14.47 -11.15 -17.15
CA GLU A 445 15.07 -10.59 -15.94
C GLU A 445 14.25 -9.39 -15.46
N LEU A 446 13.93 -9.35 -14.18
CA LEU A 446 13.25 -8.24 -13.51
C LEU A 446 14.27 -7.39 -12.74
N ILE A 447 14.08 -6.08 -12.79
CA ILE A 447 14.91 -5.13 -12.04
C ILE A 447 14.38 -5.08 -10.61
N ALA A 448 15.19 -5.53 -9.65
CA ALA A 448 14.83 -5.47 -8.23
C ALA A 448 14.69 -4.05 -7.71
N GLY A 449 13.86 -3.88 -6.69
CA GLY A 449 13.63 -2.61 -6.00
C GLY A 449 12.27 -2.00 -6.28
N MET A 450 11.98 -0.92 -5.56
CA MET A 450 10.73 -0.17 -5.67
C MET A 450 10.64 0.60 -6.99
N GLN A 451 9.42 0.91 -7.44
CA GLN A 451 9.10 1.75 -8.61
C GLN A 451 9.78 1.28 -9.92
N ASN A 452 9.99 -0.03 -10.08
CA ASN A 452 10.58 -0.63 -11.28
C ASN A 452 9.57 -1.41 -12.14
N GLU A 453 8.30 -1.38 -11.79
CA GLU A 453 7.25 -2.13 -12.47
C GLU A 453 7.13 -1.75 -13.95
N GLU A 454 7.16 -0.46 -14.27
CA GLU A 454 7.05 0.04 -15.65
C GLU A 454 8.27 -0.27 -16.52
N LYS A 455 9.39 -0.66 -15.90
CA LYS A 455 10.62 -1.07 -16.60
C LYS A 455 10.65 -2.57 -16.92
N ALA A 456 9.67 -3.32 -16.41
CA ALA A 456 9.60 -4.77 -16.62
C ALA A 456 9.33 -5.10 -18.08
N LYS A 457 10.09 -6.05 -18.63
CA LYS A 457 9.81 -6.60 -19.94
C LYS A 457 8.66 -7.59 -19.86
N PRO A 458 7.83 -7.71 -20.91
CA PRO A 458 6.80 -8.74 -20.97
C PRO A 458 7.38 -10.14 -20.80
N PHE A 459 6.68 -10.98 -20.06
CA PHE A 459 7.03 -12.40 -19.91
C PHE A 459 6.78 -13.20 -21.18
N THR A 460 7.52 -14.27 -21.35
CA THR A 460 7.44 -15.20 -22.48
C THR A 460 6.88 -16.56 -22.04
N ALA A 461 6.54 -17.42 -22.98
CA ALA A 461 6.14 -18.79 -22.69
C ALA A 461 7.24 -19.66 -22.05
N GLN A 462 8.48 -19.16 -21.99
CA GLN A 462 9.61 -19.83 -21.37
C GLN A 462 9.83 -19.38 -19.91
N ASP A 463 9.14 -18.32 -19.47
CA ASP A 463 9.21 -17.85 -18.09
C ASP A 463 8.27 -18.69 -17.23
N ILE A 464 8.84 -19.42 -16.29
CA ILE A 464 8.14 -20.36 -15.42
C ILE A 464 8.43 -19.97 -13.97
N ARG A 465 7.41 -20.05 -13.12
CA ARG A 465 7.53 -19.86 -11.66
C ARG A 465 7.13 -21.14 -10.94
N PHE A 466 7.80 -21.43 -9.83
CA PHE A 466 7.59 -22.64 -9.06
C PHE A 466 7.05 -22.35 -7.67
N THR A 467 6.06 -23.12 -7.25
CA THR A 467 5.54 -23.14 -5.89
C THR A 467 5.34 -24.58 -5.42
N THR A 468 5.24 -24.78 -4.12
CA THR A 468 4.94 -26.08 -3.52
C THR A 468 3.70 -25.99 -2.65
N ASN A 469 2.83 -26.99 -2.71
CA ASN A 469 1.65 -27.04 -1.85
C ASN A 469 1.22 -28.52 -1.67
N LYS A 470 0.90 -28.90 -0.43
CA LYS A 470 0.39 -30.24 -0.07
C LYS A 470 1.21 -31.40 -0.67
N GLY A 471 2.54 -31.24 -0.69
CA GLY A 471 3.46 -32.26 -1.17
C GLY A 471 3.59 -32.36 -2.70
N ALA A 472 2.95 -31.48 -3.46
CA ALA A 472 3.09 -31.36 -4.91
C ALA A 472 3.92 -30.11 -5.29
N LEU A 473 4.61 -30.19 -6.42
CA LEU A 473 5.28 -29.06 -7.08
C LEU A 473 4.34 -28.49 -8.15
N TYR A 474 4.31 -27.18 -8.25
CA TYR A 474 3.55 -26.47 -9.28
C TYR A 474 4.49 -25.67 -10.17
N ALA A 475 4.20 -25.67 -11.48
CA ALA A 475 4.88 -24.81 -12.45
C ALA A 475 3.84 -23.91 -13.13
N LEU A 476 3.99 -22.60 -12.96
CA LEU A 476 3.13 -21.56 -13.52
C LEU A 476 3.87 -20.93 -14.71
N PHE A 477 3.32 -21.04 -15.90
CA PHE A 477 3.90 -20.46 -17.11
C PHE A 477 3.42 -19.02 -17.26
N LEU A 478 4.33 -18.05 -17.21
CA LEU A 478 3.96 -16.64 -17.26
C LEU A 478 3.54 -16.19 -18.67
N GLY A 479 3.90 -16.92 -19.71
CA GLY A 479 3.32 -16.79 -21.05
C GLY A 479 2.42 -17.98 -21.38
N ARG A 480 2.09 -18.16 -22.67
CA ARG A 480 1.19 -19.22 -23.16
C ARG A 480 1.97 -20.26 -23.96
N PRO A 481 2.55 -21.28 -23.31
CA PRO A 481 3.22 -22.36 -24.04
C PRO A 481 2.22 -23.17 -24.86
N ALA A 482 2.66 -23.69 -26.00
CA ALA A 482 1.86 -24.55 -26.86
C ALA A 482 2.72 -25.69 -27.45
N GLY A 483 2.17 -26.89 -27.46
CA GLY A 483 2.90 -28.10 -27.91
C GLY A 483 3.95 -28.52 -26.88
N SER A 484 4.99 -29.22 -27.35
CA SER A 484 6.03 -29.72 -26.45
C SER A 484 6.83 -28.63 -25.81
N THR A 485 6.74 -28.52 -24.48
CA THR A 485 7.40 -27.51 -23.65
C THR A 485 8.34 -28.20 -22.68
N THR A 486 9.53 -27.64 -22.48
CA THR A 486 10.57 -28.24 -21.62
C THR A 486 10.82 -27.39 -20.39
N ILE A 487 10.68 -27.99 -19.20
CA ILE A 487 11.05 -27.40 -17.90
C ILE A 487 12.45 -27.92 -17.54
N ARG A 488 13.45 -27.09 -17.74
CA ARG A 488 14.87 -27.48 -17.63
C ARG A 488 15.29 -27.76 -16.18
N SER A 489 14.72 -27.05 -15.24
CA SER A 489 14.99 -27.23 -13.80
C SER A 489 14.57 -28.59 -13.28
N LEU A 490 13.71 -29.31 -14.02
CA LEU A 490 13.22 -30.67 -13.72
C LEU A 490 13.92 -31.74 -14.55
N ALA A 491 15.11 -31.51 -15.04
CA ALA A 491 15.92 -32.49 -15.74
C ALA A 491 16.30 -33.68 -14.83
N ARG A 492 16.36 -34.88 -15.41
CA ARG A 492 16.87 -36.07 -14.70
C ARG A 492 18.32 -35.80 -14.23
N GLY A 493 18.59 -36.01 -12.95
CA GLY A 493 19.89 -35.71 -12.33
C GLY A 493 20.01 -34.30 -11.74
N ARG A 494 19.09 -33.38 -12.05
CA ARG A 494 18.97 -32.08 -11.34
C ARG A 494 18.04 -32.18 -10.14
N ILE A 495 17.08 -33.09 -10.17
CA ILE A 495 16.21 -33.40 -9.04
C ILE A 495 16.47 -34.84 -8.59
N GLU A 496 16.42 -35.09 -7.29
CA GLU A 496 16.54 -36.43 -6.72
C GLU A 496 15.24 -37.23 -6.85
N GLY A 497 14.13 -36.52 -7.07
CA GLY A 497 12.79 -37.05 -7.10
C GLY A 497 12.41 -37.75 -8.41
N GLN A 498 11.36 -38.55 -8.32
CA GLN A 498 10.74 -39.22 -9.46
C GLN A 498 9.35 -38.62 -9.70
N ILE A 499 9.11 -38.11 -10.90
CA ILE A 499 7.81 -37.58 -11.33
C ILE A 499 6.92 -38.76 -11.71
N SER A 500 5.71 -38.82 -11.14
CA SER A 500 4.72 -39.86 -11.41
C SER A 500 3.53 -39.39 -12.25
N GLN A 501 3.19 -38.10 -12.14
CA GLN A 501 2.05 -37.51 -12.85
C GLN A 501 2.25 -36.03 -13.09
N VAL A 502 1.74 -35.52 -14.22
CA VAL A 502 1.63 -34.10 -14.54
C VAL A 502 0.19 -33.81 -14.92
N THR A 503 -0.40 -32.77 -14.31
CA THR A 503 -1.81 -32.41 -14.51
C THR A 503 -1.93 -30.93 -14.79
N LEU A 504 -2.60 -30.53 -15.86
CA LEU A 504 -2.97 -29.14 -16.13
C LEU A 504 -4.11 -28.77 -15.20
N LEU A 505 -3.93 -27.69 -14.41
CA LEU A 505 -5.00 -27.20 -13.55
C LEU A 505 -6.17 -26.69 -14.41
N GLY A 506 -7.38 -27.20 -14.12
CA GLY A 506 -8.56 -26.95 -14.94
C GLY A 506 -8.65 -27.75 -16.25
N GLY A 507 -7.63 -28.56 -16.58
CA GLY A 507 -7.58 -29.31 -17.86
C GLY A 507 -7.51 -30.82 -17.74
N GLY A 508 -6.74 -31.38 -16.82
CA GLY A 508 -6.56 -32.83 -16.63
C GLY A 508 -5.13 -33.33 -16.89
N PRO A 509 -4.91 -34.64 -16.89
CA PRO A 509 -3.59 -35.24 -17.05
C PRO A 509 -2.94 -34.87 -18.38
N LEU A 510 -1.63 -34.63 -18.36
CA LEU A 510 -0.82 -34.33 -19.53
C LEU A 510 0.17 -35.46 -19.80
N ALA A 511 0.43 -35.77 -21.08
CA ALA A 511 1.54 -36.59 -21.47
C ALA A 511 2.87 -35.90 -21.15
N PHE A 512 3.81 -36.65 -20.60
CA PHE A 512 5.12 -36.12 -20.25
C PHE A 512 6.24 -37.12 -20.44
N ARG A 513 7.45 -36.64 -20.59
CA ARG A 513 8.70 -37.41 -20.63
C ARG A 513 9.76 -36.61 -19.85
N GLN A 514 10.59 -37.32 -19.10
CA GLN A 514 11.70 -36.71 -18.37
C GLN A 514 13.04 -37.30 -18.83
N ASP A 515 13.97 -36.47 -19.20
CA ASP A 515 15.34 -36.83 -19.55
C ASP A 515 16.38 -35.86 -18.99
N GLY A 516 17.63 -35.95 -19.46
CA GLY A 516 18.73 -35.06 -19.03
C GLY A 516 18.58 -33.61 -19.46
N ALA A 517 17.68 -33.30 -20.39
CA ALA A 517 17.40 -31.93 -20.82
C ALA A 517 16.31 -31.25 -19.99
N GLY A 518 15.35 -32.02 -19.46
CA GLY A 518 14.24 -31.46 -18.67
C GLY A 518 13.06 -32.40 -18.52
N LEU A 519 11.98 -31.87 -17.95
CA LEU A 519 10.65 -32.42 -18.03
C LEU A 519 9.96 -31.86 -19.28
N HIS A 520 9.66 -32.69 -20.23
CA HIS A 520 8.94 -32.36 -21.46
C HIS A 520 7.45 -32.63 -21.25
N VAL A 521 6.62 -31.64 -21.50
CA VAL A 521 5.17 -31.70 -21.31
C VAL A 521 4.48 -31.20 -22.57
N ASP A 522 3.47 -31.91 -23.03
CA ASP A 522 2.67 -31.50 -24.19
C ASP A 522 1.52 -30.59 -23.74
N MET A 523 1.74 -29.30 -23.88
CA MET A 523 0.77 -28.28 -23.51
C MET A 523 -0.30 -28.07 -24.58
N PRO A 524 -1.61 -28.01 -24.24
CA PRO A 524 -2.66 -27.71 -25.20
C PRO A 524 -2.47 -26.33 -25.86
N ARG A 525 -2.94 -26.19 -27.11
CA ARG A 525 -2.80 -24.94 -27.87
C ARG A 525 -3.71 -23.81 -27.35
N ASN A 526 -4.84 -24.15 -26.76
CA ASN A 526 -5.84 -23.20 -26.27
C ASN A 526 -5.77 -23.09 -24.74
N ASN A 527 -4.62 -22.69 -24.22
CA ASN A 527 -4.47 -22.44 -22.78
C ASN A 527 -5.11 -21.11 -22.38
N SER A 528 -5.65 -21.05 -21.16
CA SER A 528 -5.90 -19.77 -20.49
C SER A 528 -4.58 -19.01 -20.29
N PHE A 529 -4.66 -17.73 -19.93
CA PHE A 529 -3.46 -17.03 -19.51
C PHE A 529 -2.86 -17.66 -18.23
N VAL A 530 -1.54 -17.59 -18.07
CA VAL A 530 -0.76 -18.16 -16.96
C VAL A 530 -1.20 -19.60 -16.64
N PRO A 531 -1.11 -20.56 -17.62
CA PRO A 531 -1.47 -21.93 -17.34
C PRO A 531 -0.55 -22.50 -16.27
N ALA A 532 -1.13 -23.25 -15.34
CA ALA A 532 -0.40 -23.89 -14.26
C ALA A 532 -0.53 -25.40 -14.30
N ILE A 533 0.56 -26.12 -14.09
CA ILE A 533 0.57 -27.57 -13.97
C ILE A 533 0.95 -27.98 -12.55
N ARG A 534 0.29 -29.03 -12.08
CA ARG A 534 0.63 -29.77 -10.88
C ARG A 534 1.52 -30.95 -11.26
N ILE A 535 2.60 -31.14 -10.53
CA ILE A 535 3.59 -32.19 -10.73
C ILE A 535 3.66 -33.03 -9.45
N ASP A 536 3.16 -34.25 -9.54
CA ASP A 536 3.17 -35.20 -8.43
C ASP A 536 4.35 -36.17 -8.57
N GLY A 537 4.92 -36.58 -7.44
CA GLY A 537 6.05 -37.49 -7.41
C GLY A 537 6.62 -37.66 -6.00
N ARG A 538 7.76 -38.36 -5.92
CA ARG A 538 8.48 -38.57 -4.65
C ARG A 538 9.75 -37.72 -4.66
N GLY A 539 10.09 -37.05 -3.52
CA GLY A 539 11.32 -36.28 -3.38
C GLY A 539 11.39 -35.05 -4.28
N LEU A 540 10.26 -34.44 -4.66
CA LEU A 540 10.20 -33.20 -5.44
C LEU A 540 10.20 -31.96 -4.57
N VAL A 541 9.67 -32.06 -3.36
CA VAL A 541 9.43 -30.97 -2.40
C VAL A 541 9.91 -31.37 -1.02
#